data_28230d4375beb85af106bd0107861bd2
#
_entry.id   28230d4375beb85af106bd0107861bd2
#
_cell.length_a   1.000
_cell.length_b   1.000
_cell.length_c   1.000
_cell.angle_alpha   90.00
_cell.angle_beta   90.00
_cell.angle_gamma   90.00
#
_symmetry.space_group_name_H-M   'P 1'
#
loop_
_entity.id
_entity.type
_entity.pdbx_description
1 polymer ?
#
loop_
_entity_poly.entity_id
_entity_poly.type
_entity_poly.pdbx_seq_one_letter_code
_entity_poly.pdbx_strand_id
1 'polypeptide(L)'
;NAFIIQKDSLSTNGYNQIKGQNLYGRFVDQKLKEVDIIKNAEVIYYMYNDANEFIGINKTVCSKINLILDENKIETITFFTKADSFIYPEKDFPENARKLRGFVWRGDERIISKDDIFPAEELAIDEKAQIEAKKNAIKAEKPMEIQKETLEYDEKNPKPKDKTVKSAKSEKAK
;
A
#
# COMPACT_ATOMS: atom_id res chain seq x y z
N ASN A 1 -23.41 0.43 -10.32
CA ASN A 1 -23.00 -0.79 -11.04
C ASN A 1 -21.71 -1.32 -10.38
N ALA A 2 -21.76 -2.57 -9.97
CA ALA A 2 -20.59 -3.30 -9.46
C ALA A 2 -19.82 -3.92 -10.62
N PHE A 3 -18.48 -3.95 -10.52
CA PHE A 3 -17.60 -4.49 -11.53
C PHE A 3 -16.43 -5.20 -10.88
N ILE A 4 -16.12 -6.42 -11.31
CA ILE A 4 -14.93 -7.17 -10.94
C ILE A 4 -14.10 -7.40 -12.19
N ILE A 5 -12.81 -7.11 -12.13
CA ILE A 5 -11.88 -7.32 -13.24
C ILE A 5 -10.66 -8.06 -12.71
N GLN A 6 -10.29 -9.12 -13.39
CA GLN A 6 -9.07 -9.87 -13.14
C GLN A 6 -8.29 -9.97 -14.45
N LYS A 7 -7.03 -9.52 -14.48
CA LYS A 7 -6.17 -9.74 -15.63
C LYS A 7 -5.92 -11.24 -15.78
N ASP A 8 -6.12 -11.75 -16.98
CA ASP A 8 -5.81 -13.13 -17.27
C ASP A 8 -4.29 -13.35 -17.28
N SER A 9 -3.83 -14.40 -16.62
CA SER A 9 -2.40 -14.70 -16.50
C SER A 9 -1.80 -15.39 -17.73
N LEU A 10 -2.64 -16.02 -18.53
CA LEU A 10 -2.22 -16.80 -19.70
C LEU A 10 -2.38 -16.02 -21.02
N SER A 11 -3.20 -14.99 -21.02
CA SER A 11 -3.40 -14.11 -22.18
C SER A 11 -2.68 -12.78 -22.01
N THR A 12 -2.08 -12.27 -23.06
CA THR A 12 -1.38 -10.97 -23.06
C THR A 12 -2.33 -9.80 -22.76
N ASN A 13 -3.54 -9.83 -23.35
CA ASN A 13 -4.53 -8.75 -23.29
C ASN A 13 -5.90 -9.22 -22.78
N GLY A 14 -5.97 -10.38 -22.14
CA GLY A 14 -7.19 -10.95 -21.61
C GLY A 14 -7.57 -10.37 -20.26
N TYR A 15 -8.86 -10.13 -20.07
CA TYR A 15 -9.42 -9.73 -18.79
C TYR A 15 -10.70 -10.51 -18.52
N ASN A 16 -10.72 -11.25 -17.42
CA ASN A 16 -11.93 -11.83 -16.87
C ASN A 16 -12.73 -10.71 -16.22
N GLN A 17 -13.99 -10.58 -16.58
CA GLN A 17 -14.82 -9.45 -16.23
C GLN A 17 -16.18 -9.94 -15.77
N ILE A 18 -16.66 -9.41 -14.65
CA ILE A 18 -17.98 -9.69 -14.14
C ILE A 18 -18.61 -8.38 -13.71
N LYS A 19 -19.84 -8.14 -14.15
CA LYS A 19 -20.56 -6.90 -13.92
C LYS A 19 -21.98 -7.19 -13.48
N GLY A 20 -22.55 -6.34 -12.66
CA GLY A 20 -23.96 -6.36 -12.28
C GLY A 20 -24.37 -5.08 -11.59
N GLN A 21 -25.63 -4.98 -11.20
CA GLN A 21 -26.11 -3.79 -10.51
C GLN A 21 -25.61 -3.74 -9.06
N ASN A 22 -25.70 -4.87 -8.35
CA ASN A 22 -25.27 -4.99 -6.95
C ASN A 22 -24.30 -6.16 -6.80
N LEU A 23 -23.38 -6.01 -5.87
CA LEU A 23 -22.40 -7.03 -5.48
C LEU A 23 -22.44 -7.19 -3.96
N TYR A 24 -22.50 -8.43 -3.49
CA TYR A 24 -22.42 -8.80 -2.09
C TYR A 24 -21.30 -9.82 -1.90
N GLY A 25 -20.35 -9.52 -1.02
CA GLY A 25 -19.24 -10.40 -0.68
C GLY A 25 -19.41 -10.97 0.72
N ARG A 26 -19.16 -12.28 0.89
CA ARG A 26 -19.09 -12.94 2.17
C ARG A 26 -17.65 -13.28 2.51
N PHE A 27 -17.20 -12.79 3.66
CA PHE A 27 -15.87 -13.03 4.19
C PHE A 27 -15.92 -14.07 5.32
N VAL A 28 -14.96 -14.97 5.36
CA VAL A 28 -14.71 -15.92 6.44
C VAL A 28 -13.21 -15.82 6.76
N ASP A 29 -12.86 -15.62 8.02
CA ASP A 29 -11.47 -15.46 8.48
C ASP A 29 -10.69 -14.41 7.66
N GLN A 30 -11.32 -13.26 7.41
CA GLN A 30 -10.77 -12.16 6.61
C GLN A 30 -10.49 -12.50 5.13
N LYS A 31 -10.89 -13.67 4.66
CA LYS A 31 -10.79 -14.08 3.26
C LYS A 31 -12.14 -13.99 2.58
N LEU A 32 -12.18 -13.45 1.37
CA LEU A 32 -13.38 -13.44 0.54
C LEU A 32 -13.65 -14.87 0.05
N LYS A 33 -14.79 -15.44 0.43
CA LYS A 33 -15.17 -16.81 0.09
C LYS A 33 -16.30 -16.91 -0.92
N GLU A 34 -17.19 -15.93 -0.94
CA GLU A 34 -18.34 -15.96 -1.83
C GLU A 34 -18.70 -14.56 -2.29
N VAL A 35 -19.11 -14.45 -3.56
CA VAL A 35 -19.58 -13.20 -4.14
C VAL A 35 -20.86 -13.45 -4.92
N ASP A 36 -21.90 -12.72 -4.58
CA ASP A 36 -23.16 -12.66 -5.31
C ASP A 36 -23.21 -11.37 -6.13
N ILE A 37 -23.43 -11.50 -7.42
CA ILE A 37 -23.66 -10.38 -8.34
C ILE A 37 -25.09 -10.47 -8.85
N ILE A 38 -25.90 -9.44 -8.61
CA ILE A 38 -27.33 -9.47 -8.83
C ILE A 38 -27.78 -8.34 -9.75
N LYS A 39 -28.80 -8.64 -10.55
CA LYS A 39 -29.45 -7.77 -11.53
C LYS A 39 -28.54 -7.41 -12.69
N ASN A 40 -28.97 -7.81 -13.88
CA ASN A 40 -28.27 -7.59 -15.15
C ASN A 40 -26.81 -8.02 -15.06
N ALA A 41 -26.60 -9.24 -14.60
CA ALA A 41 -25.26 -9.79 -14.46
C ALA A 41 -24.72 -10.20 -15.83
N GLU A 42 -23.52 -9.76 -16.13
CA GLU A 42 -22.79 -10.07 -17.36
C GLU A 42 -21.40 -10.58 -16.99
N VAL A 43 -20.91 -11.58 -17.73
CA VAL A 43 -19.56 -12.09 -17.56
C VAL A 43 -18.85 -12.24 -18.90
N ILE A 44 -17.56 -11.98 -18.90
CA ILE A 44 -16.60 -12.39 -19.92
C ILE A 44 -15.50 -13.15 -19.19
N TYR A 45 -15.27 -14.42 -19.58
CA TYR A 45 -14.32 -15.29 -18.94
C TYR A 45 -13.51 -16.06 -19.99
N TYR A 46 -12.17 -16.01 -19.86
CA TYR A 46 -11.23 -16.75 -20.69
C TYR A 46 -11.09 -18.16 -20.16
N MET A 47 -11.40 -19.14 -20.99
CA MET A 47 -11.45 -20.55 -20.61
C MET A 47 -10.22 -21.29 -21.09
N TYR A 48 -9.66 -22.12 -20.22
CA TYR A 48 -8.52 -22.98 -20.50
C TYR A 48 -8.82 -24.40 -20.02
N ASN A 49 -8.20 -25.38 -20.65
CA ASN A 49 -8.24 -26.77 -20.18
C ASN A 49 -7.17 -27.00 -19.09
N ASP A 50 -7.13 -28.24 -18.55
CA ASP A 50 -6.16 -28.63 -17.52
C ASP A 50 -4.68 -28.53 -17.98
N ALA A 51 -4.45 -28.55 -19.30
CA ALA A 51 -3.14 -28.37 -19.92
C ALA A 51 -2.79 -26.87 -20.15
N ASN A 52 -3.62 -25.94 -19.68
CA ASN A 52 -3.54 -24.49 -19.95
C ASN A 52 -3.66 -24.11 -21.44
N GLU A 53 -4.29 -24.98 -22.25
CA GLU A 53 -4.61 -24.63 -23.62
C GLU A 53 -5.91 -23.84 -23.69
N PHE A 54 -5.92 -22.78 -24.47
CA PHE A 54 -7.07 -21.90 -24.62
C PHE A 54 -8.24 -22.60 -25.32
N ILE A 55 -9.41 -22.63 -24.68
CA ILE A 55 -10.65 -23.20 -25.20
C ILE A 55 -11.48 -22.13 -25.93
N GLY A 56 -11.62 -20.97 -25.35
CA GLY A 56 -12.45 -19.90 -25.87
C GLY A 56 -12.80 -18.84 -24.84
N ILE A 57 -13.56 -17.85 -25.27
CA ILE A 57 -14.07 -16.78 -24.42
C ILE A 57 -15.55 -17.03 -24.17
N ASN A 58 -15.91 -17.26 -22.90
CA ASN A 58 -17.29 -17.35 -22.49
C ASN A 58 -17.86 -15.95 -22.29
N LYS A 59 -19.01 -15.69 -22.88
CA LYS A 59 -19.84 -14.51 -22.60
C LYS A 59 -21.21 -14.96 -22.15
N THR A 60 -21.57 -14.56 -20.94
CA THR A 60 -22.85 -14.92 -20.33
C THR A 60 -23.57 -13.69 -19.82
N VAL A 61 -24.89 -13.66 -20.05
CA VAL A 61 -25.81 -12.67 -19.49
C VAL A 61 -26.85 -13.42 -18.68
N CYS A 62 -27.10 -13.00 -17.44
CA CYS A 62 -28.08 -13.65 -16.56
C CYS A 62 -28.61 -12.69 -15.50
N SER A 63 -29.52 -13.17 -14.65
CA SER A 63 -30.09 -12.34 -13.57
C SER A 63 -29.17 -12.25 -12.35
N LYS A 64 -28.45 -13.34 -12.04
CA LYS A 64 -27.57 -13.46 -10.88
C LYS A 64 -26.38 -14.38 -11.20
N ILE A 65 -25.22 -14.03 -10.71
CA ILE A 65 -24.00 -14.86 -10.69
C ILE A 65 -23.58 -15.04 -9.23
N ASN A 66 -23.26 -16.27 -8.86
CA ASN A 66 -22.60 -16.61 -7.60
C ASN A 66 -21.21 -17.12 -7.92
N LEU A 67 -20.21 -16.59 -7.23
CA LEU A 67 -18.81 -17.00 -7.29
C LEU A 67 -18.42 -17.61 -5.95
N ILE A 68 -17.80 -18.75 -5.98
CA ILE A 68 -17.11 -19.34 -4.84
C ILE A 68 -15.60 -19.17 -5.09
N LEU A 69 -14.91 -18.65 -4.08
CA LEU A 69 -13.47 -18.41 -4.12
C LEU A 69 -12.75 -19.26 -3.09
N ASP A 70 -11.64 -19.83 -3.49
CA ASP A 70 -10.66 -20.38 -2.59
C ASP A 70 -9.28 -19.75 -2.85
N GLU A 71 -8.60 -19.34 -1.77
CA GLU A 71 -7.30 -18.62 -1.81
C GLU A 71 -7.22 -17.47 -2.83
N ASN A 72 -8.31 -16.68 -2.92
CA ASN A 72 -8.47 -15.57 -3.87
C ASN A 72 -8.54 -16.01 -5.36
N LYS A 73 -8.74 -17.29 -5.63
CA LYS A 73 -9.01 -17.81 -6.97
C LYS A 73 -10.47 -18.19 -7.09
N ILE A 74 -11.04 -17.97 -8.26
CA ILE A 74 -12.41 -18.41 -8.55
C ILE A 74 -12.37 -19.93 -8.73
N GLU A 75 -13.09 -20.64 -7.85
CA GLU A 75 -13.25 -22.08 -7.92
C GLU A 75 -14.49 -22.48 -8.70
N THR A 76 -15.60 -21.78 -8.45
CA THR A 76 -16.88 -22.09 -9.06
C THR A 76 -17.61 -20.82 -9.46
N ILE A 77 -18.21 -20.86 -10.67
CA ILE A 77 -19.11 -19.82 -11.17
C ILE A 77 -20.47 -20.48 -11.41
N THR A 78 -21.50 -20.00 -10.73
CA THR A 78 -22.88 -20.46 -10.92
C THR A 78 -23.75 -19.35 -11.48
N PHE A 79 -24.44 -19.65 -12.59
CA PHE A 79 -25.36 -18.72 -13.24
C PHE A 79 -26.80 -19.08 -12.88
N PHE A 80 -27.59 -18.07 -12.50
CA PHE A 80 -29.00 -18.23 -12.11
C PHE A 80 -29.93 -17.52 -13.10
N THR A 81 -31.04 -18.18 -13.39
CA THR A 81 -32.22 -17.65 -14.12
C THR A 81 -31.90 -17.10 -15.49
N LYS A 82 -32.37 -17.80 -16.53
CA LYS A 82 -32.27 -17.41 -17.94
C LYS A 82 -30.85 -17.00 -18.35
N ALA A 83 -29.88 -17.86 -18.03
CA ALA A 83 -28.53 -17.64 -18.49
C ALA A 83 -28.45 -17.83 -20.01
N ASP A 84 -28.08 -16.77 -20.70
CA ASP A 84 -27.75 -16.78 -22.13
C ASP A 84 -26.22 -16.77 -22.25
N SER A 85 -25.68 -17.94 -22.60
CA SER A 85 -24.24 -18.20 -22.53
C SER A 85 -23.71 -18.68 -23.86
N PHE A 86 -22.65 -18.05 -24.34
CA PHE A 86 -21.96 -18.40 -25.58
C PHE A 86 -20.47 -18.54 -25.34
N ILE A 87 -19.84 -19.50 -26.00
CA ILE A 87 -18.40 -19.66 -26.03
C ILE A 87 -17.92 -19.30 -27.44
N TYR A 88 -17.06 -18.31 -27.51
CA TYR A 88 -16.51 -17.82 -28.77
C TYR A 88 -15.05 -18.27 -28.92
N PRO A 89 -14.67 -18.81 -30.08
CA PRO A 89 -13.26 -18.88 -30.44
C PRO A 89 -12.64 -17.48 -30.47
N GLU A 90 -11.36 -17.33 -30.17
CA GLU A 90 -10.72 -16.02 -30.10
C GLU A 90 -10.88 -15.18 -31.37
N LYS A 91 -10.82 -15.84 -32.54
CA LYS A 91 -10.93 -15.22 -33.85
C LYS A 91 -12.31 -14.64 -34.12
N ASP A 92 -13.34 -15.23 -33.53
CA ASP A 92 -14.75 -14.89 -33.79
C ASP A 92 -15.28 -13.86 -32.76
N PHE A 93 -14.50 -13.54 -31.72
CA PHE A 93 -14.88 -12.56 -30.72
C PHE A 93 -14.06 -11.28 -30.88
N PRO A 94 -14.64 -10.23 -31.50
CA PRO A 94 -13.91 -9.01 -31.84
C PRO A 94 -13.45 -8.28 -30.58
N GLU A 95 -12.32 -7.59 -30.64
CA GLU A 95 -11.68 -6.95 -29.49
C GLU A 95 -12.57 -5.94 -28.76
N ASN A 96 -13.38 -5.19 -29.50
CA ASN A 96 -14.33 -4.23 -28.91
C ASN A 96 -15.42 -4.91 -28.08
N ALA A 97 -15.75 -6.19 -28.37
CA ALA A 97 -16.71 -6.97 -27.61
C ALA A 97 -16.10 -7.69 -26.39
N ARG A 98 -14.77 -7.73 -26.31
CA ARG A 98 -14.02 -8.35 -25.18
C ARG A 98 -14.00 -7.50 -23.93
N LYS A 99 -14.56 -6.29 -23.97
CA LYS A 99 -14.67 -5.40 -22.82
C LYS A 99 -16.14 -5.06 -22.58
N LEU A 100 -16.60 -5.34 -21.37
CA LEU A 100 -17.95 -4.97 -20.96
C LEU A 100 -18.08 -3.44 -20.84
N ARG A 101 -19.27 -2.92 -21.11
CA ARG A 101 -19.52 -1.47 -21.00
C ARG A 101 -19.23 -0.97 -19.58
N GLY A 102 -18.34 0.00 -19.47
CA GLY A 102 -17.86 0.55 -18.21
C GLY A 102 -16.58 -0.10 -17.69
N PHE A 103 -15.90 -0.89 -18.51
CA PHE A 103 -14.58 -1.45 -18.20
C PHE A 103 -13.56 -0.31 -18.01
N VAL A 104 -12.91 -0.31 -16.86
CA VAL A 104 -11.76 0.55 -16.55
C VAL A 104 -10.75 -0.30 -15.78
N TRP A 105 -9.57 -0.52 -16.36
CA TRP A 105 -8.50 -1.21 -15.64
C TRP A 105 -7.80 -0.24 -14.70
N ARG A 106 -7.74 -0.59 -13.42
CA ARG A 106 -7.08 0.18 -12.37
C ARG A 106 -6.08 -0.68 -11.58
N GLY A 107 -5.58 -1.74 -12.21
CA GLY A 107 -4.62 -2.64 -11.56
C GLY A 107 -3.29 -1.98 -11.23
N ASP A 108 -2.91 -0.98 -12.01
CA ASP A 108 -1.66 -0.23 -11.82
C ASP A 108 -1.74 0.79 -10.66
N GLU A 109 -2.98 1.13 -10.24
CA GLU A 109 -3.26 1.99 -9.08
C GLU A 109 -3.43 1.17 -7.78
N ARG A 110 -3.19 -0.15 -7.84
CA ARG A 110 -3.38 -1.02 -6.68
C ARG A 110 -2.35 -0.70 -5.61
N ILE A 111 -2.82 -0.46 -4.39
CA ILE A 111 -1.99 -0.36 -3.20
C ILE A 111 -1.34 -1.72 -2.94
N ILE A 112 -0.02 -1.79 -2.98
CA ILE A 112 0.78 -3.01 -2.79
C ILE A 112 1.36 -3.02 -1.37
N SER A 113 1.76 -1.86 -0.87
CA SER A 113 2.36 -1.69 0.45
C SER A 113 1.58 -0.69 1.32
N LYS A 114 1.89 -0.67 2.60
CA LYS A 114 1.33 0.31 3.53
C LYS A 114 1.76 1.75 3.16
N ASP A 115 2.94 1.89 2.60
CA ASP A 115 3.51 3.19 2.25
C ASP A 115 2.86 3.81 1.01
N ASP A 116 2.23 2.98 0.15
CA ASP A 116 1.46 3.45 -1.01
C ASP A 116 0.15 4.17 -0.63
N ILE A 117 -0.26 4.11 0.65
CA ILE A 117 -1.48 4.77 1.14
C ILE A 117 -1.28 6.28 1.23
N PHE A 118 -0.06 6.72 1.47
CA PHE A 118 0.27 8.13 1.64
C PHE A 118 0.92 8.68 0.37
N PRO A 119 0.57 9.90 -0.07
CA PRO A 119 1.28 10.58 -1.15
C PRO A 119 2.77 10.73 -0.80
N ALA A 120 3.65 10.56 -1.78
CA ALA A 120 5.11 10.70 -1.59
C ALA A 120 5.52 12.06 -1.00
N GLU A 121 4.72 13.10 -1.24
CA GLU A 121 4.92 14.43 -0.68
C GLU A 121 4.70 14.47 0.84
N GLU A 122 3.69 13.75 1.37
CA GLU A 122 3.42 13.65 2.81
C GLU A 122 4.52 12.88 3.53
N LEU A 123 4.99 11.77 2.96
CA LEU A 123 6.11 10.99 3.52
C LEU A 123 7.39 11.83 3.59
N ALA A 124 7.67 12.65 2.58
CA ALA A 124 8.84 13.52 2.56
C ALA A 124 8.75 14.67 3.60
N ILE A 125 7.55 15.13 3.93
CA ILE A 125 7.33 16.12 4.99
C ILE A 125 7.56 15.50 6.37
N ASP A 126 7.03 14.30 6.60
CA ASP A 126 7.20 13.58 7.87
C ASP A 126 8.66 13.21 8.13
N GLU A 127 9.40 12.75 7.12
CA GLU A 127 10.83 12.47 7.25
C GLU A 127 11.64 13.72 7.61
N LYS A 128 11.37 14.85 6.95
CA LYS A 128 12.04 16.12 7.26
C LYS A 128 11.73 16.60 8.68
N ALA A 129 10.47 16.48 9.11
CA ALA A 129 10.05 16.85 10.46
C ALA A 129 10.74 15.97 11.52
N GLN A 130 10.88 14.67 11.28
CA GLN A 130 11.59 13.75 12.18
C GLN A 130 13.09 14.03 12.24
N ILE A 131 13.74 14.37 11.12
CA ILE A 131 15.15 14.75 11.06
C ILE A 131 15.39 16.05 11.83
N GLU A 132 14.50 17.02 11.69
CA GLU A 132 14.61 18.30 12.38
C GLU A 132 14.37 18.16 13.88
N ALA A 133 13.40 17.34 14.29
CA ALA A 133 13.17 17.01 15.70
C ALA A 133 14.38 16.32 16.35
N LYS A 134 15.01 15.35 15.65
CA LYS A 134 16.24 14.71 16.11
C LYS A 134 17.41 15.69 16.24
N LYS A 135 17.60 16.59 15.27
CA LYS A 135 18.63 17.64 15.33
C LYS A 135 18.43 18.58 16.52
N ASN A 136 17.18 18.95 16.79
CA ASN A 136 16.85 19.82 17.92
C ASN A 136 17.04 19.13 19.27
N ALA A 137 16.75 17.83 19.38
CA ALA A 137 17.01 17.03 20.58
C ALA A 137 18.52 16.92 20.87
N ILE A 138 19.34 16.62 19.86
CA ILE A 138 20.82 16.56 20.00
C ILE A 138 21.40 17.94 20.39
N LYS A 139 20.82 19.03 19.90
CA LYS A 139 21.26 20.38 20.21
C LYS A 139 20.90 20.79 21.65
N ALA A 140 19.79 20.26 22.19
CA ALA A 140 19.37 20.49 23.56
C ALA A 140 20.22 19.71 24.60
N GLU A 141 20.72 18.52 24.24
CA GLU A 141 21.55 17.69 25.14
C GLU A 141 23.00 18.22 25.28
N LYS A 142 23.58 18.80 24.23
CA LYS A 142 24.96 19.31 24.25
C LYS A 142 25.27 20.39 25.33
N PRO A 143 24.38 21.37 25.61
CA PRO A 143 24.68 22.37 26.65
C PRO A 143 24.77 21.80 28.05
N MET A 144 24.05 20.72 28.38
CA MET A 144 24.04 20.13 29.72
C MET A 144 25.31 19.30 30.02
N GLU A 145 25.87 18.60 29.02
CA GLU A 145 27.11 17.86 29.17
C GLU A 145 28.32 18.79 29.39
N ILE A 146 28.38 19.92 28.66
CA ILE A 146 29.48 20.90 28.83
C ILE A 146 29.41 21.58 30.18
N GLN A 147 28.21 21.83 30.73
CA GLN A 147 28.05 22.41 32.04
C GLN A 147 28.43 21.41 33.18
N LYS A 148 28.14 20.13 33.01
CA LYS A 148 28.57 19.11 33.98
C LYS A 148 30.07 18.91 33.98
N GLU A 149 30.72 18.85 32.81
CA GLU A 149 32.18 18.71 32.71
C GLU A 149 32.93 19.93 33.33
N THR A 150 32.43 21.14 33.10
CA THR A 150 33.05 22.35 33.72
C THR A 150 32.85 22.40 35.21
N LEU A 151 31.71 21.93 35.75
CA LEU A 151 31.48 21.83 37.18
C LEU A 151 32.35 20.77 37.85
N GLU A 152 32.50 19.58 37.24
CA GLU A 152 33.39 18.54 37.73
C GLU A 152 34.89 18.94 37.66
N TYR A 153 35.30 19.72 36.65
CA TYR A 153 36.67 20.24 36.53
C TYR A 153 36.99 21.25 37.62
N ASP A 154 36.11 22.16 37.98
CA ASP A 154 36.26 23.16 39.02
C ASP A 154 36.28 22.53 40.44
N GLU A 155 35.55 21.44 40.69
CA GLU A 155 35.60 20.69 41.95
C GLU A 155 36.90 19.92 42.17
N LYS A 156 37.46 19.34 41.10
CA LYS A 156 38.68 18.55 41.15
C LYS A 156 40.00 19.36 41.17
N ASN A 157 39.95 20.63 40.71
CA ASN A 157 41.08 21.55 40.65
C ASN A 157 40.70 22.93 41.19
N PRO A 158 40.67 23.12 42.52
CA PRO A 158 40.41 24.42 43.10
C PRO A 158 41.53 25.41 42.74
N LYS A 159 41.18 26.56 42.22
CA LYS A 159 42.12 27.63 41.86
C LYS A 159 43.03 27.92 43.03
N PRO A 160 44.38 28.09 42.86
CA PRO A 160 45.30 28.44 43.93
C PRO A 160 44.94 29.84 44.53
N LYS A 161 44.78 29.87 45.84
CA LYS A 161 44.51 31.11 46.59
C LYS A 161 45.65 32.09 46.36
N ASP A 162 45.33 33.23 45.85
CA ASP A 162 46.23 34.34 45.62
C ASP A 162 46.93 34.74 46.93
N LYS A 163 48.23 34.49 47.05
CA LYS A 163 49.02 34.95 48.17
C LYS A 163 49.37 36.41 47.88
N THR A 164 48.73 37.31 48.57
CA THR A 164 49.11 38.70 48.66
C THR A 164 50.54 38.85 49.07
N VAL A 165 51.40 39.25 48.17
CA VAL A 165 52.78 39.66 48.45
C VAL A 165 52.72 41.05 49.05
N LYS A 166 52.99 41.18 50.36
CA LYS A 166 53.24 42.46 51.04
C LYS A 166 54.56 43.02 50.50
N SER A 167 54.51 44.16 49.87
CA SER A 167 55.66 44.92 49.47
C SER A 167 56.34 45.48 50.70
N ALA A 168 57.62 45.05 50.94
CA ALA A 168 58.52 45.62 51.90
C ALA A 168 59.07 46.95 51.33
N LYS A 169 58.83 48.04 52.03
CA LYS A 169 59.51 49.33 51.92
C LYS A 169 60.99 49.09 52.39
N SER A 170 61.90 49.48 51.56
CA SER A 170 63.27 49.72 52.06
C SER A 170 63.64 51.17 51.80
N GLU A 171 63.82 51.89 52.85
CA GLU A 171 64.52 53.17 52.95
C GLU A 171 66.00 52.98 52.65
N LYS A 172 66.58 53.99 52.01
CA LYS A 172 67.92 54.55 52.34
C LYS A 172 68.21 55.70 51.37
N ALA A 173 68.38 56.88 51.75
CA ALA A 173 69.44 57.62 52.44
C ALA A 173 70.87 57.41 51.75
N LYS A 174 71.25 58.34 51.03
CA LYS A 174 72.25 59.36 51.01
C LYS A 174 72.52 59.82 49.58
#